data_15e11a56117ed27896af74aa2d4f8af9
#
_entry.id   15e11a56117ed27896af74aa2d4f8af9
#
_cell.length_a   1.000
_cell.length_b   1.000
_cell.length_c   1.000
_cell.angle_alpha   90.00
_cell.angle_beta   90.00
_cell.angle_gamma   90.00
#
_symmetry.space_group_name_H-M   'P 1'
#
loop_
_entity.id
_entity.type
_entity.pdbx_description
1 polymer ?
#
loop_
_entity_poly.entity_id
_entity_poly.type
_entity_poly.pdbx_seq_one_letter_code
_entity_poly.pdbx_strand_id
1 'polypeptide(L)'
;MARPIPYDTIIDGGIGKHTGEKVSGVEIREIPGGVAALCARLRSAGWEAYPVGGCVRDLLLGRTPGDWDVTTSAMPEEVIALFDRTVPTGIRHGTVTVLTEDGGVEVTTFRAESGYADGRHPDAVTFGGDLTGDLTRRDFTINAMALGPDGAVIDPFGGQKDLQARLIRCVGEPGRRFREDALRMLRAVRFSAQLGFAVENATAEALRDNAELTACLSAERIRTELEKILLSQWPERGEGLFAWGLLAAFVGADAQPDLTTLHRVPARPLERWAALCALLLDEGSIRSAEEFLKDLRLDGRTVRACAAGAELVKTMPRGAAGWRHALAEHGADACTAAAAIGAAMRGGEYLRELAETLAEGSCLTVRELALSGAELAAMGYRGADIGAAQRRLLDHVLDHPEDNRPERLRELLN
;
A
#
# COMPACT_ATOMS: atom_id res chain seq x y z
N MET A 1 -32.28 -11.03 0.77
CA MET A 1 -32.49 -9.56 0.83
C MET A 1 -31.68 -9.04 2.02
N ALA A 2 -30.42 -8.70 1.79
CA ALA A 2 -29.57 -8.10 2.78
C ALA A 2 -29.91 -6.62 2.93
N ARG A 3 -30.05 -6.14 4.17
CA ARG A 3 -30.34 -4.73 4.45
C ARG A 3 -29.10 -3.89 4.09
N PRO A 4 -29.23 -2.77 3.39
CA PRO A 4 -28.10 -1.86 3.21
C PRO A 4 -27.67 -1.31 4.56
N ILE A 5 -26.37 -1.37 4.84
CA ILE A 5 -25.77 -0.74 6.02
C ILE A 5 -25.94 0.77 5.87
N PRO A 6 -26.52 1.48 6.87
CA PRO A 6 -26.66 2.93 6.79
C PRO A 6 -25.31 3.61 6.76
N TYR A 7 -25.12 4.51 5.83
CA TYR A 7 -23.90 5.30 5.59
C TYR A 7 -23.46 6.16 6.80
N ASP A 8 -24.34 6.35 7.79
CA ASP A 8 -24.12 7.19 8.97
C ASP A 8 -23.18 6.56 10.03
N THR A 9 -22.87 5.25 9.93
CA THR A 9 -22.05 4.56 10.92
C THR A 9 -20.52 4.72 10.69
N ILE A 10 -20.12 5.26 9.55
CA ILE A 10 -18.68 5.48 9.21
C ILE A 10 -18.18 6.86 9.71
N ILE A 11 -19.08 7.70 10.25
CA ILE A 11 -18.76 9.10 10.60
C ILE A 11 -18.34 9.29 12.07
N ASP A 12 -18.57 8.32 12.95
CA ASP A 12 -18.40 8.55 14.40
C ASP A 12 -17.23 7.76 14.99
N GLY A 13 -16.03 8.12 14.59
CA GLY A 13 -14.75 7.68 15.16
C GLY A 13 -13.98 8.88 15.73
N GLY A 14 -14.24 9.25 17.00
CA GLY A 14 -13.34 10.02 17.86
C GLY A 14 -12.88 11.39 17.38
N ILE A 15 -13.72 12.42 17.51
CA ILE A 15 -13.34 13.82 17.27
C ILE A 15 -12.42 14.29 18.42
N GLY A 16 -11.11 14.31 18.18
CA GLY A 16 -10.24 15.24 18.87
C GLY A 16 -10.62 16.66 18.45
N LYS A 17 -11.05 17.48 19.41
CA LYS A 17 -11.35 18.89 19.20
C LYS A 17 -10.10 19.61 18.72
N HIS A 18 -9.95 19.81 17.42
CA HIS A 18 -9.09 20.86 16.89
C HIS A 18 -9.97 22.08 16.61
N THR A 19 -9.70 23.15 17.35
CA THR A 19 -10.28 24.47 17.20
C THR A 19 -10.06 24.98 15.78
N GLY A 20 -11.17 25.40 15.14
CA GLY A 20 -11.15 25.95 13.79
C GLY A 20 -10.36 27.26 13.72
N GLU A 21 -9.10 27.17 13.35
CA GLU A 21 -8.33 28.30 12.85
C GLU A 21 -8.46 28.37 11.32
N LYS A 22 -8.69 29.59 10.81
CA LYS A 22 -8.72 29.90 9.39
C LYS A 22 -7.39 29.47 8.79
N VAL A 23 -7.41 28.60 7.78
CA VAL A 23 -6.25 28.32 6.93
C VAL A 23 -5.97 29.59 6.12
N SER A 24 -5.16 30.48 6.69
CA SER A 24 -4.54 31.61 5.99
C SER A 24 -3.25 31.07 5.36
N GLY A 25 -3.03 31.30 4.10
CA GLY A 25 -1.90 30.92 3.24
C GLY A 25 -0.73 30.16 3.84
N VAL A 26 -0.08 29.35 3.04
CA VAL A 26 1.11 28.59 3.44
C VAL A 26 2.27 29.57 3.65
N GLU A 27 2.97 29.50 4.77
CA GLU A 27 4.20 30.29 4.95
C GLU A 27 5.26 29.81 3.96
N ILE A 28 5.85 30.73 3.16
CA ILE A 28 6.89 30.43 2.16
C ILE A 28 8.09 29.70 2.82
N ARG A 29 8.30 29.88 4.12
CA ARG A 29 9.36 29.23 4.90
C ARG A 29 9.19 27.70 5.03
N GLU A 30 8.02 27.17 4.75
CA GLU A 30 7.74 25.73 4.76
C GLU A 30 8.14 25.03 3.45
N ILE A 31 8.52 25.81 2.41
CA ILE A 31 8.98 25.26 1.13
C ILE A 31 10.49 25.03 1.23
N PRO A 32 11.01 23.82 0.91
CA PRO A 32 12.46 23.57 0.86
C PRO A 32 13.18 24.56 -0.04
N GLY A 33 14.39 24.95 0.38
CA GLY A 33 15.19 25.93 -0.33
C GLY A 33 15.45 25.60 -1.78
N GLY A 34 15.72 24.34 -2.09
CA GLY A 34 15.92 23.85 -3.45
C GLY A 34 14.68 23.94 -4.33
N VAL A 35 13.48 23.68 -3.78
CA VAL A 35 12.20 23.83 -4.50
C VAL A 35 11.91 25.30 -4.78
N ALA A 36 12.12 26.17 -3.77
CA ALA A 36 11.91 27.61 -3.90
C ALA A 36 12.86 28.21 -4.95
N ALA A 37 14.15 27.84 -4.91
CA ALA A 37 15.16 28.25 -5.86
C ALA A 37 14.87 27.76 -7.29
N LEU A 38 14.40 26.50 -7.45
CA LEU A 38 13.98 25.95 -8.73
C LEU A 38 12.84 26.77 -9.33
N CYS A 39 11.78 27.02 -8.57
CA CYS A 39 10.66 27.85 -9.04
C CYS A 39 11.09 29.28 -9.37
N ALA A 40 11.96 29.91 -8.56
CA ALA A 40 12.49 31.24 -8.81
C ALA A 40 13.32 31.31 -10.10
N ARG A 41 14.15 30.28 -10.37
CA ARG A 41 14.97 30.18 -11.58
C ARG A 41 14.13 30.06 -12.85
N LEU A 42 13.07 29.22 -12.83
CA LEU A 42 12.11 29.11 -13.92
C LEU A 42 11.41 30.44 -14.21
N ARG A 43 10.94 31.12 -13.16
CA ARG A 43 10.27 32.43 -13.31
C ARG A 43 11.24 33.53 -13.83
N SER A 44 12.49 33.52 -13.37
CA SER A 44 13.50 34.46 -13.85
C SER A 44 13.87 34.25 -15.33
N ALA A 45 13.67 33.03 -15.83
CA ALA A 45 13.81 32.71 -17.25
C ALA A 45 12.56 33.03 -18.09
N GLY A 46 11.49 33.55 -17.46
CA GLY A 46 10.25 33.98 -18.14
C GLY A 46 9.15 32.93 -18.13
N TRP A 47 9.33 31.81 -17.42
CA TRP A 47 8.35 30.72 -17.32
C TRP A 47 7.49 30.81 -16.06
N GLU A 48 6.26 30.41 -16.16
CA GLU A 48 5.44 30.15 -14.97
C GLU A 48 5.94 28.88 -14.25
N ALA A 49 5.93 28.86 -12.92
CA ALA A 49 6.29 27.68 -12.13
C ALA A 49 5.61 27.70 -10.76
N TYR A 50 4.97 26.59 -10.40
CA TYR A 50 4.17 26.45 -9.18
C TYR A 50 4.39 25.09 -8.53
N PRO A 51 4.71 24.98 -7.22
CA PRO A 51 4.48 23.75 -6.48
C PRO A 51 3.01 23.34 -6.55
N VAL A 52 2.71 22.04 -6.71
CA VAL A 52 1.35 21.62 -7.06
C VAL A 52 1.02 20.21 -6.53
N GLY A 53 -0.24 19.97 -6.25
CA GLY A 53 -0.69 18.61 -5.96
C GLY A 53 -0.53 18.19 -4.51
N GLY A 54 0.08 17.01 -4.30
CA GLY A 54 0.21 16.39 -2.98
C GLY A 54 0.95 17.25 -1.96
N CYS A 55 2.02 17.92 -2.38
CA CYS A 55 2.79 18.78 -1.49
C CYS A 55 1.97 19.98 -0.97
N VAL A 56 1.14 20.61 -1.81
CA VAL A 56 0.29 21.73 -1.38
C VAL A 56 -0.78 21.25 -0.40
N ARG A 57 -1.42 20.10 -0.70
CA ARG A 57 -2.37 19.46 0.22
C ARG A 57 -1.74 19.17 1.57
N ASP A 58 -0.55 18.57 1.59
CA ASP A 58 0.09 18.15 2.82
C ASP A 58 0.53 19.35 3.67
N LEU A 59 1.03 20.42 3.05
CA LEU A 59 1.28 21.69 3.75
C LEU A 59 0.02 22.25 4.41
N LEU A 60 -1.10 22.29 3.68
CA LEU A 60 -2.39 22.77 4.21
C LEU A 60 -2.93 21.91 5.35
N LEU A 61 -2.52 20.65 5.41
CA LEU A 61 -2.82 19.72 6.52
C LEU A 61 -1.80 19.80 7.67
N GLY A 62 -0.79 20.68 7.60
CA GLY A 62 0.28 20.76 8.58
C GLY A 62 1.20 19.53 8.58
N ARG A 63 1.32 18.84 7.43
CA ARG A 63 2.18 17.66 7.24
C ARG A 63 3.40 18.06 6.42
N THR A 64 4.54 17.43 6.70
CA THR A 64 5.72 17.57 5.84
C THR A 64 5.51 16.76 4.57
N PRO A 65 5.55 17.39 3.36
CA PRO A 65 5.46 16.66 2.10
C PRO A 65 6.62 15.68 1.93
N GLY A 66 6.32 14.46 1.47
CA GLY A 66 7.34 13.46 1.13
C GLY A 66 7.99 13.73 -0.23
N ASP A 67 7.18 14.17 -1.20
CA ASP A 67 7.60 14.46 -2.57
C ASP A 67 7.13 15.84 -2.97
N TRP A 68 7.92 16.48 -3.85
CA TRP A 68 7.60 17.81 -4.38
C TRP A 68 7.44 17.76 -5.90
N ASP A 69 6.25 18.17 -6.34
CA ASP A 69 5.90 18.33 -7.74
C ASP A 69 5.81 19.82 -8.07
N VAL A 70 6.40 20.21 -9.19
CA VAL A 70 6.30 21.56 -9.77
C VAL A 70 5.66 21.45 -11.14
N THR A 71 4.68 22.31 -11.43
CA THR A 71 4.15 22.45 -12.78
C THR A 71 4.62 23.78 -13.38
N THR A 72 4.91 23.81 -14.68
CA THR A 72 5.54 24.97 -15.36
C THR A 72 5.01 25.16 -16.78
N SER A 73 5.12 26.40 -17.29
CA SER A 73 4.90 26.69 -18.73
C SER A 73 6.11 26.32 -19.60
N ALA A 74 7.30 26.05 -19.00
CA ALA A 74 8.50 25.64 -19.74
C ALA A 74 8.32 24.26 -20.36
N MET A 75 8.80 24.05 -21.58
CA MET A 75 8.89 22.74 -22.21
C MET A 75 9.99 21.89 -21.57
N PRO A 76 9.94 20.54 -21.66
CA PRO A 76 10.95 19.68 -21.06
C PRO A 76 12.39 20.02 -21.45
N GLU A 77 12.61 20.37 -22.72
CA GLU A 77 13.91 20.74 -23.27
C GLU A 77 14.42 22.04 -22.66
N GLU A 78 13.53 22.97 -22.36
CA GLU A 78 13.84 24.25 -21.72
C GLU A 78 14.19 24.07 -20.25
N VAL A 79 13.49 23.16 -19.55
CA VAL A 79 13.85 22.75 -18.19
C VAL A 79 15.23 22.10 -18.18
N ILE A 80 15.52 21.19 -19.11
CA ILE A 80 16.84 20.54 -19.21
C ILE A 80 17.95 21.57 -19.50
N ALA A 81 17.69 22.54 -20.37
CA ALA A 81 18.67 23.56 -20.71
C ALA A 81 18.91 24.55 -19.53
N LEU A 82 17.93 24.73 -18.67
CA LEU A 82 18.03 25.69 -17.56
C LEU A 82 18.76 25.12 -16.33
N PHE A 83 18.73 23.79 -16.12
CA PHE A 83 19.29 23.15 -14.92
C PHE A 83 20.41 22.17 -15.25
N ASP A 84 21.53 22.25 -14.52
CA ASP A 84 22.74 21.45 -14.77
C ASP A 84 22.55 19.95 -14.43
N ARG A 85 21.62 19.63 -13.51
CA ARG A 85 21.40 18.26 -13.00
C ARG A 85 19.95 17.87 -13.19
N THR A 86 19.66 17.19 -14.30
CA THR A 86 18.32 16.71 -14.66
C THR A 86 18.33 15.22 -15.00
N VAL A 87 17.20 14.56 -14.76
CA VAL A 87 16.95 13.18 -15.19
C VAL A 87 15.67 13.18 -16.03
N PRO A 88 15.72 12.68 -17.28
CA PRO A 88 14.58 12.68 -18.19
C PRO A 88 13.60 11.53 -17.85
N THR A 89 12.94 11.62 -16.72
CA THR A 89 12.10 10.53 -16.15
C THR A 89 10.80 10.29 -16.93
N GLY A 90 10.32 11.28 -17.67
CA GLY A 90 9.03 11.17 -18.37
C GLY A 90 8.83 12.21 -19.46
N ILE A 91 9.83 12.46 -20.33
CA ILE A 91 9.78 13.49 -21.40
C ILE A 91 8.52 13.38 -22.26
N ARG A 92 8.13 12.15 -22.64
CA ARG A 92 6.91 11.92 -23.44
C ARG A 92 5.63 12.43 -22.76
N HIS A 93 5.66 12.55 -21.44
CA HIS A 93 4.57 13.04 -20.61
C HIS A 93 4.83 14.45 -20.08
N GLY A 94 5.88 15.12 -20.57
CA GLY A 94 6.23 16.47 -20.17
C GLY A 94 6.95 16.58 -18.83
N THR A 95 7.46 15.49 -18.25
CA THR A 95 8.06 15.48 -16.91
C THR A 95 9.58 15.31 -16.98
N VAL A 96 10.30 16.16 -16.24
CA VAL A 96 11.75 16.08 -16.01
C VAL A 96 11.99 16.16 -14.50
N THR A 97 12.81 15.27 -13.96
CA THR A 97 13.26 15.41 -12.56
C THR A 97 14.48 16.30 -12.49
N VAL A 98 14.39 17.41 -11.75
CA VAL A 98 15.50 18.29 -11.43
C VAL A 98 16.08 17.87 -10.08
N LEU A 99 17.39 17.62 -10.03
CA LEU A 99 18.08 17.25 -8.80
C LEU A 99 18.52 18.52 -8.06
N THR A 100 17.86 18.79 -6.94
CA THR A 100 18.16 19.89 -6.03
C THR A 100 19.00 19.41 -4.84
N GLU A 101 19.38 20.30 -3.93
CA GLU A 101 20.00 19.94 -2.65
C GLU A 101 19.07 19.19 -1.70
N ASP A 102 17.76 19.42 -1.84
CA ASP A 102 16.70 18.76 -1.03
C ASP A 102 16.24 17.43 -1.64
N GLY A 103 16.78 17.02 -2.80
CA GLY A 103 16.40 15.79 -3.51
C GLY A 103 15.90 16.04 -4.93
N GLY A 104 15.27 15.02 -5.51
CA GLY A 104 14.66 15.11 -6.84
C GLY A 104 13.30 15.81 -6.78
N VAL A 105 13.09 16.79 -7.66
CA VAL A 105 11.81 17.49 -7.83
C VAL A 105 11.27 17.19 -9.22
N GLU A 106 10.05 16.64 -9.30
CA GLU A 106 9.40 16.42 -10.58
C GLU A 106 8.84 17.73 -11.14
N VAL A 107 9.35 18.13 -12.29
CA VAL A 107 8.92 19.33 -13.02
C VAL A 107 8.13 18.90 -14.25
N THR A 108 6.83 19.23 -14.29
CA THR A 108 5.94 18.83 -15.36
C THR A 108 5.46 20.06 -16.12
N THR A 109 5.60 20.06 -17.45
CA THR A 109 5.07 21.08 -18.33
C THR A 109 3.54 21.11 -18.28
N PHE A 110 2.91 22.30 -18.27
CA PHE A 110 1.47 22.44 -18.41
C PHE A 110 0.99 21.65 -19.61
N ARG A 111 -0.03 20.85 -19.42
CA ARG A 111 -0.56 20.03 -20.49
C ARG A 111 -2.08 19.91 -20.40
N ALA A 112 -2.70 19.88 -21.56
CA ALA A 112 -4.05 19.41 -21.75
C ALA A 112 -4.03 17.99 -22.31
N GLU A 113 -4.91 17.16 -21.83
CA GLU A 113 -5.02 15.75 -22.24
C GLU A 113 -6.38 15.56 -22.93
N SER A 114 -6.39 14.84 -24.06
CA SER A 114 -7.62 14.54 -24.78
C SER A 114 -7.58 13.14 -25.38
N GLY A 115 -8.77 12.49 -25.39
CA GLY A 115 -8.91 11.11 -25.82
C GLY A 115 -8.22 10.15 -24.85
N TYR A 116 -8.84 8.99 -24.62
CA TYR A 116 -8.29 7.93 -23.75
C TYR A 116 -8.83 6.59 -24.23
N ALA A 117 -8.46 6.22 -25.47
CA ALA A 117 -8.97 5.00 -26.12
C ALA A 117 -8.60 3.73 -25.35
N ASP A 118 -7.48 3.72 -24.65
CA ASP A 118 -7.01 2.58 -23.83
C ASP A 118 -7.40 2.72 -22.33
N GLY A 119 -8.12 3.77 -21.94
CA GLY A 119 -8.52 4.03 -20.54
C GLY A 119 -7.35 4.33 -19.61
N ARG A 120 -6.17 4.73 -20.16
CA ARG A 120 -4.96 5.02 -19.37
C ARG A 120 -4.14 6.17 -19.92
N HIS A 121 -3.81 6.11 -21.21
CA HIS A 121 -2.95 7.11 -21.83
C HIS A 121 -3.81 8.03 -22.66
N PRO A 122 -3.60 9.36 -22.54
CA PRO A 122 -4.27 10.26 -23.44
C PRO A 122 -3.82 9.98 -24.88
N ASP A 123 -4.76 9.93 -25.82
CA ASP A 123 -4.48 9.76 -27.24
C ASP A 123 -3.68 10.95 -27.78
N ALA A 124 -3.90 12.12 -27.20
CA ALA A 124 -3.14 13.33 -27.50
C ALA A 124 -2.81 14.11 -26.22
N VAL A 125 -1.54 14.47 -26.10
CA VAL A 125 -1.02 15.38 -25.08
C VAL A 125 -0.64 16.67 -25.81
N THR A 126 -1.30 17.76 -25.50
CA THR A 126 -0.93 19.08 -25.99
C THR A 126 -0.19 19.81 -24.87
N PHE A 127 1.09 20.09 -25.10
CA PHE A 127 1.87 20.92 -24.20
C PHE A 127 1.56 22.39 -24.42
N GLY A 128 1.67 23.20 -23.38
CA GLY A 128 1.22 24.57 -23.35
C GLY A 128 -0.16 24.69 -22.72
N GLY A 129 -0.70 25.86 -22.70
CA GLY A 129 -1.92 26.19 -21.95
C GLY A 129 -1.59 26.94 -20.68
N ASP A 130 -2.52 26.92 -19.74
CA ASP A 130 -2.41 27.64 -18.47
C ASP A 130 -2.44 26.69 -17.26
N LEU A 131 -2.14 27.22 -16.10
CA LEU A 131 -2.18 26.49 -14.83
C LEU A 131 -3.56 25.87 -14.57
N THR A 132 -4.67 26.58 -14.91
CA THR A 132 -6.03 26.07 -14.69
C THR A 132 -6.30 24.82 -15.51
N GLY A 133 -5.84 24.78 -16.75
CA GLY A 133 -5.91 23.62 -17.62
C GLY A 133 -5.15 22.41 -17.04
N ASP A 134 -3.94 22.61 -16.50
CA ASP A 134 -3.17 21.56 -15.84
C ASP A 134 -3.85 21.04 -14.56
N LEU A 135 -4.44 21.94 -13.77
CA LEU A 135 -5.18 21.55 -12.56
C LEU A 135 -6.49 20.80 -12.92
N THR A 136 -7.14 21.15 -14.04
CA THR A 136 -8.40 20.52 -14.49
C THR A 136 -8.25 19.03 -14.78
N ARG A 137 -7.10 18.56 -15.29
CA ARG A 137 -6.87 17.13 -15.61
C ARG A 137 -6.57 16.26 -14.39
N ARG A 138 -6.37 16.84 -13.20
CA ARG A 138 -6.04 16.11 -11.98
C ARG A 138 -7.22 15.28 -11.48
N ASP A 139 -6.92 14.33 -10.59
CA ASP A 139 -7.90 13.37 -10.08
C ASP A 139 -8.91 13.99 -9.11
N PHE A 140 -8.41 14.62 -8.03
CA PHE A 140 -9.25 15.12 -6.93
C PHE A 140 -8.96 16.57 -6.63
N THR A 141 -9.99 17.29 -6.16
CA THR A 141 -9.92 18.72 -5.82
C THR A 141 -8.79 19.03 -4.85
N ILE A 142 -8.60 18.17 -3.84
CA ILE A 142 -7.55 18.29 -2.82
C ILE A 142 -6.12 18.16 -3.38
N ASN A 143 -5.95 17.64 -4.59
CA ASN A 143 -4.69 17.54 -5.31
C ASN A 143 -4.62 18.50 -6.53
N ALA A 144 -5.69 19.29 -6.75
CA ALA A 144 -5.79 20.23 -7.86
C ALA A 144 -5.60 21.67 -7.37
N MET A 145 -4.62 21.88 -6.52
CA MET A 145 -4.23 23.17 -5.97
C MET A 145 -2.74 23.43 -6.28
N ALA A 146 -2.41 24.69 -6.46
CA ALA A 146 -1.04 25.14 -6.68
C ALA A 146 -0.66 26.24 -5.67
N LEU A 147 0.63 26.45 -5.44
CA LEU A 147 1.13 27.47 -4.54
C LEU A 147 1.78 28.61 -5.35
N GLY A 148 1.23 29.80 -5.21
CA GLY A 148 1.73 31.02 -5.83
C GLY A 148 3.08 31.50 -5.24
N PRO A 149 3.79 32.40 -5.93
CA PRO A 149 5.06 32.94 -5.47
C PRO A 149 4.95 33.79 -4.20
N ASP A 150 3.77 34.27 -3.89
CA ASP A 150 3.42 35.05 -2.70
C ASP A 150 2.93 34.17 -1.53
N GLY A 151 2.91 32.84 -1.70
CA GLY A 151 2.37 31.89 -0.73
C GLY A 151 0.84 31.74 -0.79
N ALA A 152 0.18 32.44 -1.69
CA ALA A 152 -1.26 32.25 -1.89
C ALA A 152 -1.57 30.91 -2.56
N VAL A 153 -2.62 30.23 -2.09
CA VAL A 153 -3.07 28.96 -2.70
C VAL A 153 -4.00 29.27 -3.88
N ILE A 154 -3.62 28.79 -5.05
CA ILE A 154 -4.42 28.86 -6.27
C ILE A 154 -5.31 27.61 -6.31
N ASP A 155 -6.60 27.78 -6.11
CA ASP A 155 -7.58 26.70 -5.90
C ASP A 155 -8.86 26.94 -6.74
N PRO A 156 -8.85 26.64 -8.03
CA PRO A 156 -10.00 26.86 -8.90
C PRO A 156 -11.14 25.87 -8.66
N PHE A 157 -10.91 24.75 -7.95
CA PHE A 157 -11.88 23.66 -7.78
C PHE A 157 -12.38 23.49 -6.35
N GLY A 158 -11.97 24.35 -5.41
CA GLY A 158 -12.42 24.31 -4.02
C GLY A 158 -11.78 23.21 -3.19
N GLY A 159 -10.54 22.82 -3.52
CA GLY A 159 -9.80 21.78 -2.78
C GLY A 159 -9.59 22.14 -1.31
N GLN A 160 -9.35 23.42 -0.96
CA GLN A 160 -9.25 23.86 0.44
C GLN A 160 -10.56 23.62 1.20
N LYS A 161 -11.70 23.86 0.58
CA LYS A 161 -13.02 23.59 1.17
C LYS A 161 -13.20 22.09 1.42
N ASP A 162 -12.83 21.26 0.45
CA ASP A 162 -12.92 19.80 0.57
C ASP A 162 -11.93 19.26 1.60
N LEU A 163 -10.73 19.85 1.75
CA LEU A 163 -9.79 19.54 2.85
C LEU A 163 -10.42 19.83 4.22
N GLN A 164 -11.05 20.99 4.40
CA GLN A 164 -11.74 21.35 5.63
C GLN A 164 -12.91 20.40 5.92
N ALA A 165 -13.67 20.03 4.89
CA ALA A 165 -14.79 19.09 4.98
C ALA A 165 -14.33 17.62 5.06
N ARG A 166 -13.03 17.33 4.93
CA ARG A 166 -12.45 15.97 4.90
C ARG A 166 -13.08 15.10 3.81
N LEU A 167 -13.20 15.62 2.60
CA LEU A 167 -13.83 14.97 1.45
C LEU A 167 -12.83 14.68 0.33
N ILE A 168 -12.98 13.51 -0.29
CA ILE A 168 -12.35 13.14 -1.56
C ILE A 168 -13.39 13.36 -2.65
N ARG A 169 -13.21 14.40 -3.45
CA ARG A 169 -14.08 14.78 -4.55
C ARG A 169 -13.28 14.82 -5.85
N CYS A 170 -13.81 14.24 -6.93
CA CYS A 170 -13.23 14.37 -8.27
C CYS A 170 -13.24 15.81 -8.76
N VAL A 171 -12.23 16.16 -9.58
CA VAL A 171 -12.26 17.41 -10.34
C VAL A 171 -13.23 17.27 -11.51
N GLY A 172 -14.25 18.12 -11.55
CA GLY A 172 -15.25 18.09 -12.62
C GLY A 172 -16.22 16.91 -12.47
N GLU A 173 -16.55 16.23 -13.58
CA GLU A 173 -17.52 15.14 -13.62
C GLU A 173 -16.82 13.81 -13.33
N PRO A 174 -17.20 13.08 -12.24
CA PRO A 174 -16.48 11.91 -11.77
C PRO A 174 -16.44 10.75 -12.78
N GLY A 175 -17.56 10.42 -13.41
CA GLY A 175 -17.63 9.33 -14.38
C GLY A 175 -16.73 9.56 -15.59
N ARG A 176 -16.60 10.82 -16.04
CA ARG A 176 -15.65 11.18 -17.07
C ARG A 176 -14.21 10.95 -16.61
N ARG A 177 -13.85 11.38 -15.38
CA ARG A 177 -12.52 11.20 -14.81
C ARG A 177 -12.13 9.72 -14.69
N PHE A 178 -13.07 8.85 -14.36
CA PHE A 178 -12.83 7.41 -14.23
C PHE A 178 -12.68 6.72 -15.59
N ARG A 179 -13.40 7.17 -16.61
CA ARG A 179 -13.21 6.69 -17.99
C ARG A 179 -11.88 7.14 -18.61
N GLU A 180 -11.31 8.27 -18.19
CA GLU A 180 -9.97 8.71 -18.60
C GLU A 180 -8.87 7.83 -18.00
N ASP A 181 -8.90 7.52 -16.71
CA ASP A 181 -8.00 6.57 -16.05
C ASP A 181 -8.74 5.87 -14.91
N ALA A 182 -9.07 4.62 -15.13
CA ALA A 182 -9.76 3.78 -14.15
C ALA A 182 -8.99 3.64 -12.83
N LEU A 183 -7.65 3.83 -12.82
CA LEU A 183 -6.86 3.81 -11.57
C LEU A 183 -7.30 4.88 -10.58
N ARG A 184 -7.86 5.99 -11.07
CA ARG A 184 -8.39 7.05 -10.19
C ARG A 184 -9.44 6.53 -9.22
N MET A 185 -10.16 5.47 -9.57
CA MET A 185 -11.12 4.82 -8.67
C MET A 185 -10.43 4.20 -7.44
N LEU A 186 -9.35 3.43 -7.66
CA LEU A 186 -8.58 2.88 -6.55
C LEU A 186 -7.87 3.98 -5.75
N ARG A 187 -7.41 5.03 -6.44
CA ARG A 187 -6.80 6.21 -5.80
C ARG A 187 -7.78 6.94 -4.88
N ALA A 188 -9.09 6.99 -5.21
CA ALA A 188 -10.11 7.57 -4.31
C ALA A 188 -10.13 6.83 -2.97
N VAL A 189 -10.17 5.50 -3.00
CA VAL A 189 -10.10 4.65 -1.80
C VAL A 189 -8.78 4.83 -1.08
N ARG A 190 -7.67 4.86 -1.82
CA ARG A 190 -6.35 5.09 -1.23
C ARG A 190 -6.27 6.42 -0.47
N PHE A 191 -6.70 7.52 -1.07
CA PHE A 191 -6.69 8.82 -0.39
C PHE A 191 -7.65 8.83 0.82
N SER A 192 -8.81 8.17 0.71
CA SER A 192 -9.68 7.95 1.86
C SER A 192 -8.94 7.25 2.99
N ALA A 193 -8.22 6.17 2.69
CA ALA A 193 -7.45 5.40 3.66
C ALA A 193 -6.20 6.12 4.21
N GLN A 194 -5.53 6.94 3.41
CA GLN A 194 -4.34 7.69 3.83
C GLN A 194 -4.65 8.96 4.64
N LEU A 195 -5.76 9.61 4.33
CA LEU A 195 -6.14 10.89 4.93
C LEU A 195 -7.23 10.76 6.01
N GLY A 196 -7.94 9.63 6.05
CA GLY A 196 -9.11 9.44 6.91
C GLY A 196 -10.33 10.24 6.43
N PHE A 197 -10.41 10.56 5.14
CA PHE A 197 -11.46 11.38 4.53
C PHE A 197 -12.56 10.52 3.94
N ALA A 198 -13.80 11.03 3.95
CA ALA A 198 -14.91 10.39 3.25
C ALA A 198 -14.83 10.64 1.73
N VAL A 199 -15.32 9.70 0.94
CA VAL A 199 -15.52 9.94 -0.49
C VAL A 199 -16.87 10.67 -0.68
N GLU A 200 -16.85 11.74 -1.45
CA GLU A 200 -18.05 12.55 -1.74
C GLU A 200 -19.10 11.72 -2.51
N ASN A 201 -20.40 11.97 -2.23
CA ASN A 201 -21.49 11.10 -2.68
C ASN A 201 -21.53 10.91 -4.20
N ALA A 202 -21.45 11.98 -5.00
CA ALA A 202 -21.47 11.85 -6.46
C ALA A 202 -20.22 11.12 -6.99
N THR A 203 -19.07 11.30 -6.32
CA THR A 203 -17.85 10.54 -6.61
C THR A 203 -18.05 9.06 -6.27
N ALA A 204 -18.67 8.72 -5.13
CA ALA A 204 -18.94 7.34 -4.73
C ALA A 204 -19.99 6.64 -5.62
N GLU A 205 -21.01 7.35 -6.09
CA GLU A 205 -21.96 6.84 -7.08
C GLU A 205 -21.26 6.50 -8.38
N ALA A 206 -20.42 7.41 -8.87
CA ALA A 206 -19.66 7.18 -10.09
C ALA A 206 -18.64 6.03 -9.96
N LEU A 207 -18.08 5.76 -8.74
CA LEU A 207 -17.24 4.58 -8.50
C LEU A 207 -18.01 3.29 -8.76
N ARG A 208 -19.25 3.16 -8.27
CA ARG A 208 -20.11 2.00 -8.51
C ARG A 208 -20.47 1.85 -9.98
N ASP A 209 -20.90 2.95 -10.60
CA ASP A 209 -21.39 2.96 -11.98
C ASP A 209 -20.29 2.64 -13.01
N ASN A 210 -19.03 2.83 -12.66
CA ASN A 210 -17.89 2.59 -13.54
C ASN A 210 -16.95 1.47 -13.03
N ALA A 211 -17.35 0.69 -12.03
CA ALA A 211 -16.49 -0.31 -11.37
C ALA A 211 -15.89 -1.32 -12.35
N GLU A 212 -16.64 -1.71 -13.40
CA GLU A 212 -16.20 -2.62 -14.46
C GLU A 212 -14.92 -2.17 -15.18
N LEU A 213 -14.65 -0.86 -15.23
CA LEU A 213 -13.43 -0.33 -15.85
C LEU A 213 -12.14 -0.78 -15.13
N THR A 214 -12.23 -1.20 -13.88
CA THR A 214 -11.06 -1.72 -13.13
C THR A 214 -10.51 -3.00 -13.74
N ALA A 215 -11.33 -3.78 -14.47
CA ALA A 215 -10.90 -4.98 -15.18
C ALA A 215 -9.87 -4.70 -16.29
N CYS A 216 -9.78 -3.44 -16.79
CA CYS A 216 -8.79 -3.02 -17.78
C CYS A 216 -7.44 -2.66 -17.16
N LEU A 217 -7.34 -2.57 -15.82
CA LEU A 217 -6.10 -2.22 -15.13
C LEU A 217 -5.17 -3.43 -15.03
N SER A 218 -3.87 -3.20 -15.16
CA SER A 218 -2.90 -4.25 -14.86
C SER A 218 -2.89 -4.59 -13.38
N ALA A 219 -2.67 -5.87 -13.06
CA ALA A 219 -2.64 -6.36 -11.69
C ALA A 219 -1.57 -5.64 -10.83
N GLU A 220 -0.45 -5.24 -11.43
CA GLU A 220 0.61 -4.50 -10.74
C GLU A 220 0.16 -3.10 -10.30
N ARG A 221 -0.65 -2.41 -11.13
CA ARG A 221 -1.21 -1.10 -10.77
C ARG A 221 -2.19 -1.25 -9.61
N ILE A 222 -3.07 -2.25 -9.68
CA ILE A 222 -4.04 -2.56 -8.61
C ILE A 222 -3.31 -2.91 -7.32
N ARG A 223 -2.32 -3.81 -7.38
CA ARG A 223 -1.48 -4.20 -6.24
C ARG A 223 -0.84 -2.98 -5.58
N THR A 224 -0.26 -2.08 -6.38
CA THR A 224 0.43 -0.90 -5.85
C THR A 224 -0.51 0.03 -5.08
N GLU A 225 -1.72 0.25 -5.56
CA GLU A 225 -2.71 1.06 -4.84
C GLU A 225 -3.25 0.32 -3.60
N LEU A 226 -3.52 -0.98 -3.74
CA LEU A 226 -3.99 -1.81 -2.62
C LEU A 226 -2.96 -1.88 -1.49
N GLU A 227 -1.68 -2.06 -1.80
CA GLU A 227 -0.62 -2.06 -0.79
C GLU A 227 -0.55 -0.72 -0.04
N LYS A 228 -0.67 0.41 -0.76
CA LYS A 228 -0.72 1.73 -0.13
C LYS A 228 -1.95 1.92 0.77
N ILE A 229 -3.07 1.29 0.45
CA ILE A 229 -4.27 1.26 1.30
C ILE A 229 -3.97 0.44 2.56
N LEU A 230 -3.46 -0.77 2.39
CA LEU A 230 -3.13 -1.67 3.49
C LEU A 230 -2.14 -1.06 4.47
N LEU A 231 -1.14 -0.33 3.98
CA LEU A 231 -0.10 0.32 4.79
C LEU A 231 -0.50 1.70 5.33
N SER A 232 -1.71 2.16 5.01
CA SER A 232 -2.20 3.47 5.45
C SER A 232 -2.58 3.50 6.95
N GLN A 233 -2.90 4.69 7.42
CA GLN A 233 -3.34 4.92 8.80
C GLN A 233 -4.76 4.40 9.06
N TRP A 234 -5.62 4.39 8.01
CA TRP A 234 -7.01 3.90 8.07
C TRP A 234 -7.25 2.80 7.03
N PRO A 235 -6.58 1.62 7.17
CA PRO A 235 -6.67 0.55 6.17
C PRO A 235 -8.07 -0.06 6.05
N GLU A 236 -8.90 0.04 7.09
CA GLU A 236 -10.31 -0.38 7.10
C GLU A 236 -11.14 0.35 6.04
N ARG A 237 -10.77 1.56 5.64
CA ARG A 237 -11.42 2.25 4.51
C ARG A 237 -11.23 1.56 3.17
N GLY A 238 -10.33 0.58 3.10
CA GLY A 238 -10.21 -0.37 1.99
C GLY A 238 -11.50 -1.17 1.72
N GLU A 239 -12.44 -1.24 2.68
CA GLU A 239 -13.78 -1.81 2.47
C GLU A 239 -14.50 -1.19 1.27
N GLY A 240 -14.23 0.07 0.94
CA GLY A 240 -14.75 0.73 -0.25
C GLY A 240 -14.37 0.03 -1.57
N LEU A 241 -13.24 -0.69 -1.63
CA LEU A 241 -12.86 -1.47 -2.81
C LEU A 241 -13.87 -2.60 -3.10
N PHE A 242 -14.41 -3.18 -2.05
CA PHE A 242 -15.37 -4.27 -2.11
C PHE A 242 -16.79 -3.72 -2.26
N ALA A 243 -17.17 -2.76 -1.41
CA ALA A 243 -18.50 -2.15 -1.42
C ALA A 243 -18.87 -1.49 -2.77
N TRP A 244 -17.87 -1.04 -3.52
CA TRP A 244 -18.06 -0.45 -4.86
C TRP A 244 -17.69 -1.40 -6.00
N GLY A 245 -17.34 -2.67 -5.71
CA GLY A 245 -17.03 -3.69 -6.72
C GLY A 245 -15.70 -3.49 -7.47
N LEU A 246 -14.80 -2.67 -6.94
CA LEU A 246 -13.54 -2.31 -7.64
C LEU A 246 -12.52 -3.47 -7.72
N LEU A 247 -12.71 -4.53 -6.95
CA LEU A 247 -11.87 -5.74 -6.96
C LEU A 247 -12.64 -6.99 -7.46
N ALA A 248 -13.80 -6.83 -8.10
CA ALA A 248 -14.62 -7.96 -8.53
C ALA A 248 -13.90 -8.97 -9.46
N ALA A 249 -12.85 -8.54 -10.16
CA ALA A 249 -12.02 -9.43 -10.98
C ALA A 249 -11.12 -10.39 -10.15
N PHE A 250 -10.90 -10.12 -8.85
CA PHE A 250 -9.99 -10.86 -7.98
C PHE A 250 -10.70 -11.58 -6.84
N VAL A 251 -11.90 -11.15 -6.49
CA VAL A 251 -12.69 -11.69 -5.37
C VAL A 251 -14.12 -11.98 -5.82
N GLY A 252 -14.92 -12.67 -5.00
CA GLY A 252 -16.32 -12.85 -5.28
C GLY A 252 -17.06 -11.51 -5.42
N ALA A 253 -18.05 -11.44 -6.32
CA ALA A 253 -18.80 -10.21 -6.60
C ALA A 253 -19.52 -9.63 -5.36
N ASP A 254 -19.89 -10.50 -4.43
CA ASP A 254 -20.60 -10.15 -3.19
C ASP A 254 -19.67 -10.01 -1.97
N ALA A 255 -18.34 -9.95 -2.20
CA ALA A 255 -17.36 -9.82 -1.13
C ALA A 255 -17.55 -8.52 -0.34
N GLN A 256 -17.69 -8.65 0.99
CA GLN A 256 -17.85 -7.52 1.92
C GLN A 256 -17.06 -7.79 3.22
N PRO A 257 -15.72 -7.94 3.13
CA PRO A 257 -14.91 -8.26 4.28
C PRO A 257 -14.95 -7.14 5.32
N ASP A 258 -15.01 -7.51 6.61
CA ASP A 258 -14.78 -6.58 7.71
C ASP A 258 -13.26 -6.34 7.86
N LEU A 259 -12.81 -5.17 7.45
CA LEU A 259 -11.40 -4.77 7.53
C LEU A 259 -11.07 -3.98 8.81
N THR A 260 -12.02 -3.83 9.75
CA THR A 260 -11.84 -3.01 10.96
C THR A 260 -10.67 -3.46 11.84
N THR A 261 -10.28 -4.73 11.78
CA THR A 261 -9.15 -5.25 12.56
C THR A 261 -7.79 -4.92 11.95
N LEU A 262 -7.73 -4.52 10.68
CA LEU A 262 -6.45 -4.27 9.99
C LEU A 262 -5.62 -3.17 10.69
N HIS A 263 -6.24 -2.13 11.24
CA HIS A 263 -5.49 -1.07 11.93
C HIS A 263 -4.67 -1.57 13.14
N ARG A 264 -5.05 -2.71 13.73
CA ARG A 264 -4.33 -3.35 14.86
C ARG A 264 -3.16 -4.21 14.41
N VAL A 265 -3.13 -4.63 13.14
CA VAL A 265 -2.01 -5.38 12.57
C VAL A 265 -0.87 -4.40 12.28
N PRO A 266 0.39 -4.71 12.57
CA PRO A 266 1.51 -3.82 12.23
C PRO A 266 1.50 -3.41 10.76
N ALA A 267 1.79 -2.13 10.48
CA ALA A 267 1.78 -1.58 9.13
C ALA A 267 3.05 -2.00 8.34
N ARG A 268 3.21 -3.30 8.15
CA ARG A 268 4.27 -3.91 7.35
C ARG A 268 3.64 -4.70 6.20
N PRO A 269 4.25 -4.71 5.01
CA PRO A 269 3.65 -5.32 3.84
C PRO A 269 3.19 -6.76 4.07
N LEU A 270 4.05 -7.61 4.60
CA LEU A 270 3.78 -9.03 4.74
C LEU A 270 2.62 -9.31 5.69
N GLU A 271 2.62 -8.66 6.89
CA GLU A 271 1.57 -8.84 7.90
C GLU A 271 0.22 -8.32 7.41
N ARG A 272 0.20 -7.17 6.71
CA ARG A 272 -1.04 -6.58 6.19
C ARG A 272 -1.62 -7.35 5.00
N TRP A 273 -0.76 -7.87 4.09
CA TRP A 273 -1.22 -8.75 3.02
C TRP A 273 -1.76 -10.08 3.54
N ALA A 274 -1.05 -10.70 4.49
CA ALA A 274 -1.53 -11.94 5.12
C ALA A 274 -2.85 -11.72 5.88
N ALA A 275 -2.99 -10.58 6.58
CA ALA A 275 -4.22 -10.23 7.29
C ALA A 275 -5.40 -10.04 6.32
N LEU A 276 -5.21 -9.33 5.21
CA LEU A 276 -6.24 -9.23 4.17
C LEU A 276 -6.64 -10.61 3.66
N CYS A 277 -5.67 -11.47 3.34
CA CYS A 277 -5.95 -12.85 2.91
C CYS A 277 -6.73 -13.64 3.95
N ALA A 278 -6.37 -13.55 5.24
CA ALA A 278 -7.06 -14.24 6.32
C ALA A 278 -8.53 -13.80 6.42
N LEU A 279 -8.81 -12.48 6.32
CA LEU A 279 -10.17 -11.94 6.35
C LEU A 279 -10.99 -12.39 5.13
N LEU A 280 -10.40 -12.35 3.93
CA LEU A 280 -11.08 -12.79 2.70
C LEU A 280 -11.35 -14.30 2.68
N LEU A 281 -10.46 -15.12 3.26
CA LEU A 281 -10.66 -16.56 3.41
C LEU A 281 -11.75 -16.87 4.43
N ASP A 282 -11.78 -16.14 5.55
CA ASP A 282 -12.79 -16.34 6.63
C ASP A 282 -14.21 -16.01 6.15
N GLU A 283 -14.33 -14.94 5.36
CA GLU A 283 -15.59 -14.57 4.71
C GLU A 283 -15.97 -15.50 3.54
N GLY A 284 -14.99 -16.19 2.94
CA GLY A 284 -15.20 -17.04 1.75
C GLY A 284 -15.17 -16.27 0.43
N SER A 285 -14.68 -15.03 0.42
CA SER A 285 -14.52 -14.17 -0.77
C SER A 285 -13.44 -14.68 -1.72
N ILE A 286 -12.45 -15.39 -1.20
CA ILE A 286 -11.42 -16.09 -1.98
C ILE A 286 -11.33 -17.56 -1.54
N ARG A 287 -10.93 -18.41 -2.48
CA ARG A 287 -10.72 -19.85 -2.20
C ARG A 287 -9.32 -20.17 -1.73
N SER A 288 -8.35 -19.36 -2.16
CA SER A 288 -6.92 -19.55 -1.92
C SER A 288 -6.23 -18.21 -1.83
N ALA A 289 -5.51 -17.98 -0.72
CA ALA A 289 -4.66 -16.81 -0.56
C ALA A 289 -3.53 -16.81 -1.59
N GLU A 290 -3.00 -18.02 -1.90
CA GLU A 290 -1.91 -18.17 -2.86
C GLU A 290 -2.33 -17.73 -4.29
N GLU A 291 -3.51 -18.15 -4.75
CA GLU A 291 -4.07 -17.76 -6.05
C GLU A 291 -4.32 -16.25 -6.10
N PHE A 292 -5.02 -15.70 -5.12
CA PHE A 292 -5.31 -14.27 -5.03
C PHE A 292 -4.04 -13.41 -5.11
N LEU A 293 -2.99 -13.77 -4.35
CA LEU A 293 -1.73 -13.01 -4.35
C LEU A 293 -0.95 -13.17 -5.66
N LYS A 294 -1.00 -14.34 -6.30
CA LYS A 294 -0.40 -14.58 -7.62
C LYS A 294 -1.10 -13.78 -8.71
N ASP A 295 -2.42 -13.71 -8.67
CA ASP A 295 -3.22 -12.92 -9.62
C ASP A 295 -2.89 -11.42 -9.51
N LEU A 296 -2.60 -10.94 -8.30
CA LEU A 296 -2.09 -9.59 -8.03
C LEU A 296 -0.58 -9.42 -8.32
N ARG A 297 0.09 -10.45 -8.84
CA ARG A 297 1.51 -10.41 -9.23
C ARG A 297 2.47 -10.07 -8.09
N LEU A 298 2.22 -10.58 -6.87
CA LEU A 298 3.20 -10.54 -5.79
C LEU A 298 4.34 -11.53 -6.07
N ASP A 299 5.52 -11.26 -5.50
CA ASP A 299 6.66 -12.17 -5.64
C ASP A 299 6.46 -13.48 -4.87
N GLY A 300 7.13 -14.56 -5.31
CA GLY A 300 6.91 -15.88 -4.79
C GLY A 300 7.27 -16.09 -3.31
N ARG A 301 8.17 -15.27 -2.74
CA ARG A 301 8.47 -15.30 -1.29
C ARG A 301 7.30 -14.73 -0.50
N THR A 302 6.84 -13.54 -0.89
CA THR A 302 5.69 -12.87 -0.27
C THR A 302 4.43 -13.73 -0.38
N VAL A 303 4.15 -14.30 -1.55
CA VAL A 303 3.01 -15.21 -1.75
C VAL A 303 3.03 -16.36 -0.76
N ARG A 304 4.15 -17.09 -0.67
CA ARG A 304 4.25 -18.25 0.26
C ARG A 304 4.08 -17.85 1.71
N ALA A 305 4.77 -16.79 2.14
CA ALA A 305 4.73 -16.35 3.52
C ALA A 305 3.34 -15.83 3.93
N CYS A 306 2.70 -15.02 3.08
CA CYS A 306 1.37 -14.48 3.35
C CYS A 306 0.30 -15.57 3.33
N ALA A 307 0.34 -16.50 2.36
CA ALA A 307 -0.64 -17.58 2.28
C ALA A 307 -0.52 -18.52 3.48
N ALA A 308 0.70 -18.95 3.83
CA ALA A 308 0.92 -19.79 5.01
C ALA A 308 0.53 -19.05 6.31
N GLY A 309 0.88 -17.78 6.44
CA GLY A 309 0.52 -16.97 7.60
C GLY A 309 -0.99 -16.81 7.77
N ALA A 310 -1.72 -16.57 6.67
CA ALA A 310 -3.18 -16.46 6.68
C ALA A 310 -3.88 -17.79 7.08
N GLU A 311 -3.37 -18.91 6.57
CA GLU A 311 -3.92 -20.25 6.93
C GLU A 311 -3.60 -20.61 8.38
N LEU A 312 -2.39 -20.31 8.85
CA LEU A 312 -1.94 -20.62 10.22
C LEU A 312 -2.80 -19.92 11.29
N VAL A 313 -3.42 -18.78 10.95
CA VAL A 313 -4.37 -18.10 11.85
C VAL A 313 -5.54 -19.01 12.24
N LYS A 314 -5.97 -19.94 11.41
CA LYS A 314 -7.08 -20.87 11.72
C LYS A 314 -6.73 -21.82 12.88
N THR A 315 -5.48 -22.25 12.95
CA THR A 315 -4.95 -23.23 13.88
C THR A 315 -3.82 -22.69 14.73
N MET A 316 -3.94 -21.47 15.23
CA MET A 316 -2.88 -20.75 15.93
C MET A 316 -2.01 -21.66 16.82
N PRO A 317 -0.68 -21.63 16.64
CA PRO A 317 0.25 -22.35 17.51
C PRO A 317 0.09 -21.94 18.97
N ARG A 318 0.35 -22.88 19.89
CA ARG A 318 0.29 -22.64 21.33
C ARG A 318 1.55 -23.10 22.01
N GLY A 319 2.11 -22.24 22.84
CA GLY A 319 3.34 -22.49 23.56
C GLY A 319 4.57 -22.67 22.65
N ALA A 320 5.75 -22.84 23.25
CA ALA A 320 7.01 -22.91 22.51
C ALA A 320 7.07 -24.09 21.50
N ALA A 321 6.60 -25.29 21.89
CA ALA A 321 6.58 -26.44 20.99
C ALA A 321 5.71 -26.17 19.74
N GLY A 322 4.51 -25.65 19.90
CA GLY A 322 3.64 -25.32 18.77
C GLY A 322 4.28 -24.31 17.82
N TRP A 323 4.96 -23.29 18.36
CA TRP A 323 5.68 -22.31 17.54
C TRP A 323 6.92 -22.91 16.86
N ARG A 324 7.66 -23.84 17.49
CA ARG A 324 8.78 -24.53 16.85
C ARG A 324 8.32 -25.38 15.66
N HIS A 325 7.23 -26.13 15.78
CA HIS A 325 6.63 -26.86 14.65
C HIS A 325 6.21 -25.93 13.53
N ALA A 326 5.49 -24.85 13.85
CA ALA A 326 5.07 -23.87 12.84
C ALA A 326 6.25 -23.19 12.13
N LEU A 327 7.31 -22.84 12.88
CA LEU A 327 8.54 -22.27 12.34
C LEU A 327 9.27 -23.25 11.40
N ALA A 328 9.35 -24.52 11.77
CA ALA A 328 9.96 -25.56 10.96
C ALA A 328 9.21 -25.80 9.64
N GLU A 329 7.88 -25.73 9.66
CA GLU A 329 7.02 -25.98 8.50
C GLU A 329 6.88 -24.75 7.60
N HIS A 330 6.63 -23.57 8.18
CA HIS A 330 6.20 -22.38 7.43
C HIS A 330 7.25 -21.25 7.41
N GLY A 331 8.25 -21.32 8.29
CA GLY A 331 9.28 -20.29 8.41
C GLY A 331 8.87 -19.06 9.21
N ALA A 332 9.84 -18.22 9.54
CA ALA A 332 9.68 -17.08 10.44
C ALA A 332 8.73 -15.99 9.88
N ASP A 333 8.79 -15.73 8.58
CA ASP A 333 7.95 -14.71 7.94
C ASP A 333 6.46 -15.03 8.10
N ALA A 334 6.05 -16.28 7.81
CA ALA A 334 4.66 -16.75 7.95
C ALA A 334 4.19 -16.75 9.41
N CYS A 335 5.04 -17.26 10.32
CA CYS A 335 4.73 -17.27 11.75
C CYS A 335 4.58 -15.87 12.33
N THR A 336 5.42 -14.92 11.90
CA THR A 336 5.32 -13.51 12.33
C THR A 336 4.00 -12.88 11.87
N ALA A 337 3.62 -13.13 10.61
CA ALA A 337 2.34 -12.67 10.09
C ALA A 337 1.17 -13.28 10.88
N ALA A 338 1.17 -14.61 11.08
CA ALA A 338 0.12 -15.30 11.84
C ALA A 338 0.02 -14.79 13.28
N ALA A 339 1.15 -14.60 13.98
CA ALA A 339 1.18 -14.06 15.34
C ALA A 339 0.61 -12.65 15.43
N ALA A 340 0.96 -11.78 14.45
CA ALA A 340 0.44 -10.42 14.38
C ALA A 340 -1.08 -10.39 14.13
N ILE A 341 -1.57 -11.21 13.22
CA ILE A 341 -2.99 -11.34 12.91
C ILE A 341 -3.75 -11.92 14.10
N GLY A 342 -3.22 -13.01 14.71
CA GLY A 342 -3.80 -13.63 15.90
C GLY A 342 -3.95 -12.63 17.05
N ALA A 343 -2.91 -11.83 17.32
CA ALA A 343 -2.95 -10.79 18.34
C ALA A 343 -4.01 -9.72 18.04
N ALA A 344 -4.13 -9.30 16.77
CA ALA A 344 -5.10 -8.30 16.34
C ALA A 344 -6.55 -8.79 16.43
N MET A 345 -6.82 -10.04 16.01
CA MET A 345 -8.17 -10.60 15.90
C MET A 345 -8.68 -11.23 17.21
N ARG A 346 -7.80 -11.87 17.98
CA ARG A 346 -8.20 -12.69 19.15
C ARG A 346 -7.67 -12.16 20.47
N GLY A 347 -6.79 -11.16 20.43
CA GLY A 347 -5.98 -10.78 21.59
C GLY A 347 -4.96 -11.86 21.93
N GLY A 348 -4.23 -11.67 23.02
CA GLY A 348 -3.23 -12.65 23.47
C GLY A 348 -1.80 -12.25 23.13
N GLU A 349 -0.86 -13.10 23.56
CA GLU A 349 0.57 -12.77 23.58
C GLU A 349 1.36 -13.49 22.46
N TYR A 350 0.71 -13.83 21.36
CA TYR A 350 1.32 -14.61 20.26
C TYR A 350 2.65 -14.05 19.74
N LEU A 351 2.75 -12.71 19.63
CA LEU A 351 4.01 -12.07 19.20
C LEU A 351 5.12 -12.26 20.25
N ARG A 352 4.79 -12.22 21.53
CA ARG A 352 5.74 -12.47 22.61
C ARG A 352 6.17 -13.93 22.64
N GLU A 353 5.22 -14.87 22.58
CA GLU A 353 5.50 -16.31 22.56
C GLU A 353 6.39 -16.69 21.38
N LEU A 354 6.10 -16.16 20.18
CA LEU A 354 6.94 -16.37 18.99
C LEU A 354 8.34 -15.79 19.18
N ALA A 355 8.46 -14.57 19.72
CA ALA A 355 9.75 -13.91 19.93
C ALA A 355 10.60 -14.67 20.95
N GLU A 356 10.00 -15.16 22.06
CA GLU A 356 10.66 -16.01 23.04
C GLU A 356 11.17 -17.30 22.39
N THR A 357 10.32 -17.99 21.60
CA THR A 357 10.69 -19.22 20.88
C THR A 357 11.84 -19.01 19.89
N LEU A 358 11.84 -17.89 19.15
CA LEU A 358 12.92 -17.53 18.24
C LEU A 358 14.22 -17.23 18.98
N ALA A 359 14.15 -16.63 20.17
CA ALA A 359 15.30 -16.31 20.98
C ALA A 359 15.96 -17.55 21.61
N GLU A 360 15.24 -18.67 21.78
CA GLU A 360 15.79 -19.95 22.26
C GLU A 360 16.87 -20.53 21.33
N GLY A 361 16.84 -20.16 20.03
CA GLY A 361 17.79 -20.70 19.04
C GLY A 361 17.65 -22.20 18.82
N SER A 362 16.41 -22.72 18.90
CA SER A 362 16.09 -24.14 18.77
C SER A 362 16.40 -24.68 17.36
N CYS A 363 16.69 -25.98 17.28
CA CYS A 363 16.83 -26.70 16.00
C CYS A 363 15.47 -26.73 15.29
N LEU A 364 15.39 -26.09 14.10
CA LEU A 364 14.17 -25.99 13.30
C LEU A 364 14.27 -26.74 11.98
N THR A 365 15.47 -27.23 11.61
CA THR A 365 15.69 -27.92 10.34
C THR A 365 16.51 -29.19 10.53
N VAL A 366 16.35 -30.14 9.60
CA VAL A 366 17.15 -31.37 9.60
C VAL A 366 18.64 -31.13 9.51
N ARG A 367 19.07 -29.96 9.03
CA ARG A 367 20.50 -29.58 8.95
C ARG A 367 21.09 -29.18 10.29
N GLU A 368 20.24 -28.76 11.22
CA GLU A 368 20.62 -28.33 12.58
C GLU A 368 20.55 -29.46 13.59
N LEU A 369 20.12 -30.66 13.17
CA LEU A 369 20.18 -31.85 14.00
C LEU A 369 21.63 -32.20 14.35
N ALA A 370 21.86 -32.50 15.61
CA ALA A 370 23.19 -32.95 16.11
C ALA A 370 23.61 -34.34 15.57
N LEU A 371 22.76 -35.02 14.81
CA LEU A 371 23.04 -36.26 14.11
C LEU A 371 22.86 -36.09 12.61
N SER A 372 23.95 -36.11 11.87
CA SER A 372 23.95 -35.87 10.43
C SER A 372 23.49 -37.08 9.61
N GLY A 373 23.07 -36.84 8.35
CA GLY A 373 22.75 -37.93 7.42
C GLY A 373 23.90 -38.87 7.14
N ALA A 374 25.15 -38.41 7.20
CA ALA A 374 26.34 -39.28 7.06
C ALA A 374 26.50 -40.24 8.26
N GLU A 375 26.25 -39.77 9.47
CA GLU A 375 26.27 -40.62 10.67
C GLU A 375 25.15 -41.64 10.65
N LEU A 376 23.93 -41.25 10.18
CA LEU A 376 22.82 -42.20 9.97
C LEU A 376 23.19 -43.27 8.94
N ALA A 377 23.90 -42.90 7.86
CA ALA A 377 24.37 -43.87 6.88
C ALA A 377 25.39 -44.85 7.49
N ALA A 378 26.29 -44.39 8.38
CA ALA A 378 27.21 -45.24 9.12
C ALA A 378 26.49 -46.19 10.08
N MET A 379 25.30 -45.82 10.59
CA MET A 379 24.43 -46.66 11.41
C MET A 379 23.63 -47.67 10.59
N GLY A 380 23.77 -47.69 9.26
CA GLY A 380 23.08 -48.65 8.39
C GLY A 380 21.86 -48.14 7.64
N TYR A 381 21.41 -46.90 7.90
CA TYR A 381 20.30 -46.31 7.14
C TYR A 381 20.70 -46.08 5.67
N ARG A 382 19.77 -46.22 4.73
CA ARG A 382 20.03 -46.10 3.29
C ARG A 382 18.95 -45.26 2.58
N GLY A 383 19.39 -44.48 1.59
CA GLY A 383 18.47 -43.79 0.69
C GLY A 383 17.37 -43.01 1.40
N ALA A 384 16.13 -43.36 1.14
CA ALA A 384 14.96 -42.69 1.71
C ALA A 384 14.82 -42.82 3.23
N ASP A 385 15.39 -43.89 3.84
CA ASP A 385 15.31 -44.14 5.27
C ASP A 385 16.11 -43.09 6.08
N ILE A 386 17.21 -42.56 5.51
CA ILE A 386 17.96 -41.44 6.13
C ILE A 386 17.04 -40.24 6.31
N GLY A 387 16.33 -39.84 5.25
CA GLY A 387 15.41 -38.69 5.32
C GLY A 387 14.21 -38.95 6.24
N ALA A 388 13.72 -40.17 6.32
CA ALA A 388 12.65 -40.56 7.25
C ALA A 388 13.13 -40.49 8.70
N ALA A 389 14.33 -41.02 9.00
CA ALA A 389 14.94 -40.95 10.32
C ALA A 389 15.16 -39.48 10.73
N GLN A 390 15.72 -38.63 9.85
CA GLN A 390 15.93 -37.22 10.12
C GLN A 390 14.63 -36.48 10.44
N ARG A 391 13.56 -36.73 9.67
CA ARG A 391 12.26 -36.12 9.96
C ARG A 391 11.70 -36.55 11.31
N ARG A 392 11.79 -37.85 11.64
CA ARG A 392 11.36 -38.36 12.96
C ARG A 392 12.14 -37.75 14.10
N LEU A 393 13.45 -37.59 13.93
CA LEU A 393 14.32 -36.97 14.93
C LEU A 393 14.01 -35.45 15.06
N LEU A 394 13.79 -34.76 13.95
CA LEU A 394 13.42 -33.34 13.98
C LEU A 394 12.09 -33.15 14.70
N ASP A 395 11.08 -33.97 14.38
CA ASP A 395 9.77 -33.90 15.02
C ASP A 395 9.89 -34.06 16.56
N HIS A 396 10.69 -35.04 17.03
CA HIS A 396 10.98 -35.19 18.45
C HIS A 396 11.70 -33.95 19.05
N VAL A 397 12.71 -33.42 18.35
CA VAL A 397 13.53 -32.28 18.84
C VAL A 397 12.68 -30.98 18.87
N LEU A 398 11.67 -30.83 18.00
CA LEU A 398 10.76 -29.70 18.07
C LEU A 398 9.94 -29.69 19.37
N ASP A 399 9.62 -30.86 19.92
CA ASP A 399 8.98 -30.98 21.23
C ASP A 399 9.98 -30.93 22.39
N HIS A 400 11.18 -31.54 22.21
CA HIS A 400 12.22 -31.75 23.22
C HIS A 400 13.57 -31.18 22.75
N PRO A 401 13.78 -29.86 22.68
CA PRO A 401 14.97 -29.24 22.10
C PRO A 401 16.25 -29.60 22.88
N GLU A 402 16.14 -29.94 24.16
CA GLU A 402 17.24 -30.41 24.99
C GLU A 402 17.82 -31.77 24.55
N ASP A 403 17.04 -32.55 23.79
CA ASP A 403 17.42 -33.85 23.26
C ASP A 403 18.24 -33.78 21.96
N ASN A 404 18.49 -32.58 21.40
CA ASN A 404 19.34 -32.40 20.21
C ASN A 404 20.84 -32.61 20.55
N ARG A 405 21.15 -33.84 20.93
CA ARG A 405 22.50 -34.32 21.26
C ARG A 405 22.77 -35.65 20.56
N PRO A 406 23.97 -35.91 20.01
CA PRO A 406 24.23 -37.10 19.21
C PRO A 406 23.88 -38.41 19.91
N GLU A 407 24.20 -38.52 21.21
CA GLU A 407 23.97 -39.72 22.01
C GLU A 407 22.46 -39.97 22.14
N ARG A 408 21.72 -38.95 22.51
CA ARG A 408 20.29 -39.03 22.74
C ARG A 408 19.53 -39.32 21.43
N LEU A 409 19.91 -38.70 20.32
CA LEU A 409 19.30 -38.93 19.03
C LEU A 409 19.55 -40.37 18.51
N ARG A 410 20.71 -40.97 18.83
CA ARG A 410 20.97 -42.39 18.51
C ARG A 410 20.08 -43.34 19.33
N GLU A 411 19.84 -43.04 20.62
CA GLU A 411 18.97 -43.84 21.48
C GLU A 411 17.52 -43.86 20.92
N LEU A 412 17.03 -42.75 20.40
CA LEU A 412 15.66 -42.63 19.83
C LEU A 412 15.48 -43.44 18.54
N LEU A 413 16.56 -43.92 17.92
CA LEU A 413 16.52 -44.69 16.67
C LEU A 413 16.64 -46.19 16.91
N ASN A 414 17.08 -46.62 18.10
CA ASN A 414 17.18 -48.02 18.53
C ASN A 414 15.86 -48.47 19.18
#